data_df18faf78708a4a50b2954f12112c6ed
#
_entry.id   df18faf78708a4a50b2954f12112c6ed
#
_cell.length_a   1.000
_cell.length_b   1.000
_cell.length_c   1.000
_cell.angle_alpha   90.00
_cell.angle_beta   90.00
_cell.angle_gamma   90.00
#
_symmetry.space_group_name_H-M   'P 1'
#
loop_
_entity.id
_entity.type
_entity.pdbx_description
1 polymer ?
#
loop_
_entity_poly.entity_id
_entity_poly.type
_entity_poly.pdbx_seq_one_letter_code
_entity_poly.pdbx_strand_id
1 'polypeptide(L)'
;MRDAAFAWKFLLTGLTIALAGLSVISRCQTKGETDQQAVSTVIDRFMDAWNRHDAKAFAAVFAEDADFTNWRGEGASGRSNIEAFHAPVFATIFKNSHQSYSNIKTRFIRSDVAVVDVHWEMTGATDAQGNPRPDRRGLLSFTMAKNAAEWQIVVTHNLDLTALPPSNSGNPATKNP
;
A
#
# COMPACT_ATOMS: atom_id res chain seq x y z
N MET A 1 33.66 -42.90 -49.45
CA MET A 1 32.58 -41.93 -49.36
C MET A 1 31.46 -42.49 -48.49
N ARG A 2 31.63 -42.44 -47.22
CA ARG A 2 30.59 -42.77 -46.20
C ARG A 2 31.01 -41.95 -44.96
N ASP A 3 30.01 -41.39 -44.25
CA ASP A 3 30.11 -40.84 -42.92
C ASP A 3 30.36 -39.30 -42.79
N ALA A 4 29.36 -38.50 -43.26
CA ALA A 4 29.23 -37.11 -42.87
C ALA A 4 27.83 -36.74 -42.31
N ALA A 5 26.96 -37.75 -42.07
CA ALA A 5 25.55 -37.53 -41.70
C ALA A 5 25.25 -37.79 -40.21
N PHE A 6 26.21 -38.18 -39.39
CA PHE A 6 25.94 -38.62 -38.00
C PHE A 6 26.25 -37.58 -36.92
N ALA A 7 26.97 -36.53 -37.25
CA ALA A 7 27.42 -35.54 -36.24
C ALA A 7 26.42 -34.39 -35.96
N TRP A 8 25.36 -34.21 -36.76
CA TRP A 8 24.46 -33.07 -36.63
C TRP A 8 23.24 -33.31 -35.72
N LYS A 9 22.90 -34.57 -35.42
CA LYS A 9 21.71 -34.86 -34.61
C LYS A 9 21.84 -34.65 -33.10
N PHE A 10 23.06 -34.50 -32.57
CA PHE A 10 23.28 -34.32 -31.14
C PHE A 10 23.49 -32.86 -30.71
N LEU A 11 23.65 -31.92 -31.65
CA LEU A 11 23.80 -30.47 -31.33
C LEU A 11 22.46 -29.72 -31.19
N LEU A 12 21.38 -30.28 -31.67
CA LEU A 12 20.04 -29.63 -31.60
C LEU A 12 19.23 -29.95 -30.33
N THR A 13 19.60 -31.02 -29.60
CA THR A 13 18.87 -31.40 -28.35
C THR A 13 19.39 -30.71 -27.10
N GLY A 14 20.63 -30.18 -27.13
CA GLY A 14 21.22 -29.46 -25.99
C GLY A 14 20.74 -27.99 -25.85
N LEU A 15 20.30 -27.38 -26.95
CA LEU A 15 19.97 -25.95 -26.96
C LEU A 15 18.53 -25.68 -26.53
N THR A 16 17.63 -26.67 -26.62
CA THR A 16 16.21 -26.50 -26.26
C THR A 16 15.95 -26.55 -24.76
N ILE A 17 16.81 -27.19 -23.96
CA ILE A 17 16.64 -27.29 -22.50
C ILE A 17 17.09 -26.00 -21.80
N ALA A 18 18.09 -25.28 -22.35
CA ALA A 18 18.57 -24.03 -21.77
C ALA A 18 17.59 -22.87 -21.94
N LEU A 19 16.76 -22.83 -23.03
CA LEU A 19 15.76 -21.78 -23.22
C LEU A 19 14.52 -21.93 -22.32
N ALA A 20 14.17 -23.16 -21.94
CA ALA A 20 13.01 -23.40 -21.07
C ALA A 20 13.28 -22.96 -19.62
N GLY A 21 14.51 -23.09 -19.13
CA GLY A 21 14.90 -22.66 -17.78
C GLY A 21 14.89 -21.15 -17.59
N LEU A 22 15.35 -20.39 -18.59
CA LEU A 22 15.35 -18.91 -18.55
C LEU A 22 13.93 -18.29 -18.54
N SER A 23 12.99 -18.94 -19.23
CA SER A 23 11.60 -18.45 -19.30
C SER A 23 10.84 -18.57 -17.98
N VAL A 24 11.18 -19.55 -17.13
CA VAL A 24 10.52 -19.77 -15.83
C VAL A 24 11.01 -18.76 -14.79
N ILE A 25 12.30 -18.44 -14.80
CA ILE A 25 12.87 -17.45 -13.88
C ILE A 25 12.34 -16.04 -14.19
N SER A 26 12.21 -15.69 -15.47
CA SER A 26 11.66 -14.39 -15.90
C SER A 26 10.19 -14.21 -15.49
N ARG A 27 9.37 -15.27 -15.50
CA ARG A 27 7.97 -15.22 -15.06
C ARG A 27 7.79 -15.04 -13.56
N CYS A 28 8.73 -15.51 -12.74
CA CYS A 28 8.64 -15.35 -11.30
C CYS A 28 9.02 -13.92 -10.87
N GLN A 29 9.99 -13.30 -11.50
CA GLN A 29 10.38 -11.90 -11.25
C GLN A 29 9.31 -10.90 -11.72
N THR A 30 8.73 -11.10 -12.88
CA THR A 30 7.66 -10.22 -13.40
C THR A 30 6.39 -10.26 -12.57
N LYS A 31 6.06 -11.39 -11.91
CA LYS A 31 4.86 -11.49 -11.08
C LYS A 31 5.01 -10.70 -9.77
N GLY A 32 6.16 -10.77 -9.11
CA GLY A 32 6.42 -10.01 -7.89
C GLY A 32 6.49 -8.50 -8.13
N GLU A 33 7.08 -8.07 -9.25
CA GLU A 33 7.09 -6.67 -9.68
C GLU A 33 5.69 -6.16 -10.01
N THR A 34 4.86 -6.96 -10.67
CA THR A 34 3.47 -6.56 -10.97
C THR A 34 2.61 -6.45 -9.72
N ASP A 35 2.76 -7.31 -8.73
CA ASP A 35 2.03 -7.22 -7.47
C ASP A 35 2.51 -6.03 -6.61
N GLN A 36 3.81 -5.77 -6.54
CA GLN A 36 4.36 -4.57 -5.90
C GLN A 36 3.81 -3.29 -6.54
N GLN A 37 3.80 -3.21 -7.87
CA GLN A 37 3.26 -2.07 -8.59
C GLN A 37 1.75 -1.93 -8.40
N ALA A 38 1.00 -3.03 -8.39
CA ALA A 38 -0.44 -3.01 -8.17
C ALA A 38 -0.80 -2.52 -6.75
N VAL A 39 -0.07 -2.97 -5.72
CA VAL A 39 -0.20 -2.47 -4.34
C VAL A 39 0.10 -0.98 -4.28
N SER A 40 1.23 -0.53 -4.87
CA SER A 40 1.58 0.90 -4.93
C SER A 40 0.47 1.73 -5.59
N THR A 41 -0.10 1.26 -6.69
CA THR A 41 -1.20 1.94 -7.40
C THR A 41 -2.44 2.13 -6.52
N VAL A 42 -2.78 1.16 -5.66
CA VAL A 42 -3.90 1.31 -4.71
C VAL A 42 -3.60 2.40 -3.68
N ILE A 43 -2.36 2.43 -3.15
CA ILE A 43 -1.93 3.47 -2.20
C ILE A 43 -1.92 4.86 -2.86
N ASP A 44 -1.44 4.97 -4.10
CA ASP A 44 -1.46 6.23 -4.86
C ASP A 44 -2.91 6.74 -5.06
N ARG A 45 -3.85 5.84 -5.39
CA ARG A 45 -5.28 6.18 -5.51
C ARG A 45 -5.90 6.62 -4.18
N PHE A 46 -5.53 5.98 -3.07
CA PHE A 46 -5.96 6.38 -1.73
C PHE A 46 -5.51 7.82 -1.42
N MET A 47 -4.21 8.11 -1.61
CA MET A 47 -3.62 9.41 -1.38
C MET A 47 -4.24 10.50 -2.26
N ASP A 48 -4.42 10.20 -3.53
CA ASP A 48 -4.97 11.11 -4.52
C ASP A 48 -6.45 11.43 -4.23
N ALA A 49 -7.26 10.42 -3.85
CA ALA A 49 -8.65 10.61 -3.44
C ALA A 49 -8.77 11.46 -2.17
N TRP A 50 -7.89 11.26 -1.17
CA TRP A 50 -7.81 12.11 0.01
C TRP A 50 -7.58 13.56 -0.39
N ASN A 51 -6.55 13.85 -1.18
CA ASN A 51 -6.16 15.20 -1.57
C ASN A 51 -7.18 15.89 -2.51
N ARG A 52 -8.03 15.14 -3.18
CA ARG A 52 -9.20 15.67 -3.90
C ARG A 52 -10.44 15.80 -3.03
N HIS A 53 -10.39 15.35 -1.76
CA HIS A 53 -11.54 15.30 -0.85
C HIS A 53 -12.74 14.53 -1.44
N ASP A 54 -12.44 13.50 -2.24
CA ASP A 54 -13.43 12.65 -2.91
C ASP A 54 -13.68 11.40 -2.07
N ALA A 55 -14.70 11.44 -1.21
CA ALA A 55 -15.04 10.34 -0.31
C ALA A 55 -15.41 9.06 -1.06
N LYS A 56 -16.04 9.18 -2.23
CA LYS A 56 -16.41 8.03 -3.05
C LYS A 56 -15.20 7.35 -3.66
N ALA A 57 -14.29 8.13 -4.27
CA ALA A 57 -13.03 7.61 -4.80
C ALA A 57 -12.14 7.06 -3.69
N PHE A 58 -12.13 7.70 -2.51
CA PHE A 58 -11.42 7.23 -1.31
C PHE A 58 -11.94 5.85 -0.87
N ALA A 59 -13.26 5.68 -0.77
CA ALA A 59 -13.86 4.41 -0.38
C ALA A 59 -13.68 3.31 -1.45
N ALA A 60 -13.56 3.67 -2.72
CA ALA A 60 -13.47 2.71 -3.83
C ALA A 60 -12.20 1.82 -3.81
N VAL A 61 -11.15 2.23 -3.09
CA VAL A 61 -9.91 1.43 -2.95
C VAL A 61 -10.01 0.36 -1.85
N PHE A 62 -11.07 0.39 -1.05
CA PHE A 62 -11.33 -0.59 0.01
C PHE A 62 -12.14 -1.78 -0.50
N ALA A 63 -11.96 -2.94 0.12
CA ALA A 63 -12.84 -4.08 -0.06
C ALA A 63 -14.27 -3.76 0.43
N GLU A 64 -15.27 -4.54 -0.01
CA GLU A 64 -16.66 -4.29 0.38
C GLU A 64 -16.91 -4.42 1.88
N ASP A 65 -16.17 -5.33 2.55
CA ASP A 65 -16.23 -5.64 3.97
C ASP A 65 -15.06 -5.05 4.78
N ALA A 66 -14.34 -4.07 4.22
CA ALA A 66 -13.14 -3.52 4.85
C ALA A 66 -13.43 -2.76 6.14
N ASP A 67 -12.42 -2.71 7.02
CA ASP A 67 -12.44 -1.93 8.26
C ASP A 67 -11.50 -0.72 8.17
N PHE A 68 -11.99 0.43 8.60
CA PHE A 68 -11.20 1.64 8.76
C PHE A 68 -11.26 2.11 10.21
N THR A 69 -10.11 2.41 10.81
CA THR A 69 -10.01 3.00 12.17
C THR A 69 -9.15 4.26 12.13
N ASN A 70 -9.68 5.38 12.60
CA ASN A 70 -8.94 6.63 12.72
C ASN A 70 -8.05 6.65 13.98
N TRP A 71 -7.25 7.73 14.12
CA TRP A 71 -6.35 7.95 15.24
C TRP A 71 -7.04 8.07 16.62
N ARG A 72 -8.37 8.23 16.66
CA ARG A 72 -9.18 8.29 17.90
C ARG A 72 -9.78 6.94 18.27
N GLY A 73 -9.57 5.90 17.46
CA GLY A 73 -10.22 4.61 17.61
C GLY A 73 -11.66 4.57 17.09
N GLU A 74 -12.11 5.63 16.44
CA GLU A 74 -13.39 5.68 15.75
C GLU A 74 -13.22 5.12 14.33
N GLY A 75 -14.27 4.49 13.78
CA GLY A 75 -14.12 3.92 12.44
C GLY A 75 -15.43 3.52 11.79
N ALA A 76 -15.30 2.83 10.69
CA ALA A 76 -16.40 2.31 9.90
C ALA A 76 -16.05 0.95 9.31
N SER A 77 -17.01 0.04 9.29
CA SER A 77 -16.92 -1.26 8.64
C SER A 77 -17.78 -1.26 7.38
N GLY A 78 -17.20 -1.74 6.29
CA GLY A 78 -17.78 -1.76 4.95
C GLY A 78 -17.54 -0.49 4.15
N ARG A 79 -17.26 -0.66 2.84
CA ARG A 79 -16.92 0.41 1.89
C ARG A 79 -17.92 1.59 1.94
N SER A 80 -19.21 1.31 1.92
CA SER A 80 -20.25 2.36 1.94
C SER A 80 -20.23 3.16 3.23
N ASN A 81 -19.96 2.52 4.37
CA ASN A 81 -19.85 3.20 5.65
C ASN A 81 -18.53 4.01 5.75
N ILE A 82 -17.44 3.53 5.14
CA ILE A 82 -16.19 4.27 5.03
C ILE A 82 -16.39 5.55 4.20
N GLU A 83 -17.13 5.50 3.09
CA GLU A 83 -17.53 6.68 2.32
C GLU A 83 -18.34 7.66 3.18
N ALA A 84 -19.41 7.17 3.82
CA ALA A 84 -20.28 7.99 4.67
C ALA A 84 -19.54 8.62 5.87
N PHE A 85 -18.54 7.92 6.42
CA PHE A 85 -17.68 8.42 7.50
C PHE A 85 -16.77 9.58 7.05
N HIS A 86 -16.24 9.52 5.82
CA HIS A 86 -15.30 10.53 5.31
C HIS A 86 -15.97 11.72 4.63
N ALA A 87 -17.14 11.55 4.00
CA ALA A 87 -17.81 12.61 3.27
C ALA A 87 -18.02 13.90 4.08
N PRO A 88 -18.53 13.89 5.33
CA PRO A 88 -18.72 15.11 6.10
C PRO A 88 -17.39 15.76 6.52
N VAL A 89 -16.36 15.02 6.85
CA VAL A 89 -15.08 15.59 7.28
C VAL A 89 -14.28 16.18 6.10
N PHE A 90 -14.42 15.63 4.91
CA PHE A 90 -13.87 16.20 3.68
C PHE A 90 -14.59 17.50 3.28
N ALA A 91 -15.89 17.57 3.52
CA ALA A 91 -16.68 18.78 3.24
C ALA A 91 -16.44 19.90 4.27
N THR A 92 -15.86 19.60 5.45
CA THR A 92 -15.72 20.53 6.56
C THR A 92 -14.30 20.73 7.02
N ILE A 93 -13.86 19.99 8.04
CA ILE A 93 -12.59 20.19 8.73
C ILE A 93 -11.36 19.89 7.88
N PHE A 94 -11.49 19.06 6.86
CA PHE A 94 -10.41 18.71 5.94
C PHE A 94 -10.55 19.31 4.54
N LYS A 95 -11.57 20.11 4.27
CA LYS A 95 -11.86 20.64 2.92
C LYS A 95 -10.69 21.39 2.23
N ASN A 96 -9.75 21.91 3.01
CA ASN A 96 -8.56 22.60 2.53
C ASN A 96 -7.28 21.85 2.95
N SER A 97 -7.40 20.65 3.50
CA SER A 97 -6.22 19.90 3.93
C SER A 97 -5.47 19.32 2.75
N HIS A 98 -4.18 19.14 2.92
CA HIS A 98 -3.32 18.41 2.00
C HIS A 98 -2.47 17.41 2.79
N GLN A 99 -2.39 16.19 2.30
CA GLN A 99 -1.50 15.18 2.84
C GLN A 99 -0.34 14.92 1.88
N SER A 100 0.87 14.91 2.41
CA SER A 100 2.05 14.35 1.77
C SER A 100 2.41 13.03 2.42
N TYR A 101 3.05 12.15 1.65
CA TYR A 101 3.32 10.79 2.07
C TYR A 101 4.77 10.43 1.83
N SER A 102 5.33 9.64 2.75
CA SER A 102 6.74 9.25 2.72
C SER A 102 6.95 7.88 3.37
N ASN A 103 8.17 7.34 3.22
CA ASN A 103 8.57 6.10 3.86
C ASN A 103 7.59 4.94 3.65
N ILE A 104 7.12 4.76 2.40
CA ILE A 104 6.21 3.68 2.04
C ILE A 104 6.97 2.35 2.13
N LYS A 105 6.52 1.48 3.03
CA LYS A 105 7.12 0.16 3.24
C LYS A 105 6.08 -0.92 3.01
N THR A 106 6.27 -1.71 1.97
CA THR A 106 5.43 -2.86 1.64
C THR A 106 6.08 -4.16 2.10
N ARG A 107 5.31 -5.02 2.75
CA ARG A 107 5.69 -6.38 3.12
C ARG A 107 4.62 -7.36 2.66
N PHE A 108 4.97 -8.24 1.75
CA PHE A 108 4.12 -9.38 1.38
C PHE A 108 4.20 -10.46 2.48
N ILE A 109 3.07 -10.77 3.10
CA ILE A 109 2.92 -11.85 4.08
C ILE A 109 2.68 -13.17 3.35
N ARG A 110 1.89 -13.09 2.27
CA ARG A 110 1.57 -14.17 1.35
C ARG A 110 1.53 -13.60 -0.07
N SER A 111 1.36 -14.44 -1.08
CA SER A 111 1.23 -14.00 -2.48
C SER A 111 -0.04 -13.17 -2.76
N ASP A 112 -1.00 -13.21 -1.85
CA ASP A 112 -2.31 -12.56 -1.90
C ASP A 112 -2.59 -11.64 -0.71
N VAL A 113 -1.61 -11.42 0.20
CA VAL A 113 -1.74 -10.55 1.37
C VAL A 113 -0.49 -9.71 1.55
N ALA A 114 -0.65 -8.42 1.69
CA ALA A 114 0.41 -7.46 1.97
C ALA A 114 0.05 -6.54 3.14
N VAL A 115 1.07 -6.08 3.87
CA VAL A 115 0.98 -4.97 4.82
C VAL A 115 1.78 -3.81 4.25
N VAL A 116 1.20 -2.60 4.28
CA VAL A 116 1.83 -1.37 3.80
C VAL A 116 1.77 -0.32 4.89
N ASP A 117 2.94 0.13 5.33
CA ASP A 117 3.07 1.24 6.27
C ASP A 117 3.47 2.50 5.50
N VAL A 118 2.79 3.62 5.80
CA VAL A 118 2.99 4.91 5.12
C VAL A 118 3.02 6.03 6.13
N HIS A 119 4.11 6.78 6.21
CA HIS A 119 4.15 8.02 6.98
C HIS A 119 3.43 9.13 6.22
N TRP A 120 2.61 9.89 6.94
CA TRP A 120 1.89 11.03 6.38
C TRP A 120 2.15 12.31 7.18
N GLU A 121 2.12 13.44 6.49
CA GLU A 121 2.07 14.78 7.05
C GLU A 121 0.86 15.50 6.46
N MET A 122 0.13 16.26 7.28
CA MET A 122 -1.08 16.96 6.89
C MET A 122 -1.02 18.41 7.32
N THR A 123 -1.31 19.31 6.38
CA THR A 123 -1.47 20.75 6.57
C THR A 123 -2.90 21.17 6.24
N GLY A 124 -3.28 22.39 6.57
CA GLY A 124 -4.52 23.05 6.12
C GLY A 124 -5.82 22.51 6.75
N ALA A 125 -5.75 21.64 7.76
CA ALA A 125 -6.92 21.22 8.53
C ALA A 125 -7.44 22.35 9.42
N THR A 126 -8.77 22.36 9.68
CA THR A 126 -9.43 23.32 10.58
C THR A 126 -10.16 22.62 11.71
N ASP A 127 -10.54 23.37 12.73
CA ASP A 127 -11.53 22.92 13.72
C ASP A 127 -12.97 23.11 13.18
N ALA A 128 -13.96 22.76 14.00
CA ALA A 128 -15.37 22.88 13.63
C ALA A 128 -15.82 24.36 13.46
N GLN A 129 -15.07 25.32 13.99
CA GLN A 129 -15.30 26.75 13.88
C GLN A 129 -14.57 27.37 12.68
N GLY A 130 -13.77 26.56 11.96
CA GLY A 130 -12.98 27.00 10.80
C GLY A 130 -11.62 27.59 11.14
N ASN A 131 -11.18 27.55 12.40
CA ASN A 131 -9.85 28.02 12.78
C ASN A 131 -8.78 27.02 12.32
N PRO A 132 -7.61 27.49 11.84
CA PRO A 132 -6.51 26.61 11.45
C PRO A 132 -6.07 25.70 12.61
N ARG A 133 -5.84 24.43 12.31
CA ARG A 133 -5.18 23.49 13.22
C ARG A 133 -3.70 23.40 12.92
N PRO A 134 -2.87 23.08 13.92
CA PRO A 134 -1.45 22.78 13.68
C PRO A 134 -1.29 21.64 12.69
N ASP A 135 -0.18 21.67 11.96
CA ASP A 135 0.22 20.57 11.08
C ASP A 135 0.35 19.27 11.88
N ARG A 136 -0.02 18.18 11.25
CA ARG A 136 -0.07 16.86 11.88
C ARG A 136 0.76 15.88 11.07
N ARG A 137 1.24 14.85 11.75
CA ARG A 137 1.95 13.73 11.14
C ARG A 137 1.52 12.42 11.77
N GLY A 138 1.64 11.34 11.02
CA GLY A 138 1.23 10.04 11.52
C GLY A 138 1.73 8.88 10.70
N LEU A 139 1.15 7.73 10.99
CA LEU A 139 1.40 6.48 10.31
C LEU A 139 0.06 5.86 9.93
N LEU A 140 -0.12 5.57 8.66
CA LEU A 140 -1.16 4.68 8.15
C LEU A 140 -0.57 3.28 8.01
N SER A 141 -1.27 2.28 8.54
CA SER A 141 -0.95 0.87 8.33
C SER A 141 -2.13 0.21 7.62
N PHE A 142 -1.85 -0.31 6.44
CA PHE A 142 -2.83 -0.97 5.58
C PHE A 142 -2.57 -2.47 5.56
N THR A 143 -3.60 -3.27 5.80
CA THR A 143 -3.61 -4.66 5.37
C THR A 143 -4.36 -4.73 4.05
N MET A 144 -3.73 -5.33 3.05
CA MET A 144 -4.27 -5.44 1.70
C MET A 144 -4.41 -6.91 1.32
N ALA A 145 -5.48 -7.22 0.60
CA ALA A 145 -5.71 -8.55 0.05
C ALA A 145 -5.96 -8.47 -1.46
N LYS A 146 -5.53 -9.52 -2.16
CA LYS A 146 -5.76 -9.70 -3.59
C LYS A 146 -6.96 -10.59 -3.79
N ASN A 147 -8.03 -10.04 -4.34
CA ASN A 147 -9.22 -10.79 -4.74
C ASN A 147 -9.27 -10.89 -6.27
N ALA A 148 -9.35 -12.13 -6.78
CA ALA A 148 -9.22 -12.43 -8.20
C ALA A 148 -7.90 -11.87 -8.80
N ALA A 149 -7.90 -10.67 -9.36
CA ALA A 149 -6.71 -10.03 -9.93
C ALA A 149 -6.42 -8.65 -9.33
N GLU A 150 -7.25 -8.16 -8.40
CA GLU A 150 -7.18 -6.80 -7.88
C GLU A 150 -6.77 -6.77 -6.40
N TRP A 151 -5.82 -5.89 -6.07
CA TRP A 151 -5.46 -5.57 -4.70
C TRP A 151 -6.43 -4.54 -4.14
N GLN A 152 -6.91 -4.78 -2.91
CA GLN A 152 -7.80 -3.87 -2.19
C GLN A 152 -7.35 -3.75 -0.74
N ILE A 153 -7.67 -2.62 -0.11
CA ILE A 153 -7.45 -2.42 1.31
C ILE A 153 -8.55 -3.15 2.07
N VAL A 154 -8.18 -4.04 3.00
CA VAL A 154 -9.14 -4.77 3.84
C VAL A 154 -9.17 -4.25 5.27
N VAL A 155 -8.04 -3.71 5.77
CA VAL A 155 -8.00 -3.05 7.09
C VAL A 155 -7.08 -1.85 7.01
N THR A 156 -7.48 -0.74 7.64
CA THR A 156 -6.64 0.45 7.81
C THR A 156 -6.69 0.93 9.25
N HIS A 157 -5.50 1.14 9.82
CA HIS A 157 -5.34 1.85 11.09
C HIS A 157 -4.53 3.12 10.86
N ASN A 158 -5.02 4.24 11.41
CA ASN A 158 -4.35 5.52 11.36
C ASN A 158 -3.89 5.93 12.76
N LEU A 159 -2.60 6.16 12.91
CA LEU A 159 -1.98 6.64 14.14
C LEU A 159 -1.55 8.09 13.95
N ASP A 160 -1.85 8.93 14.95
CA ASP A 160 -1.32 10.29 15.02
C ASP A 160 -0.04 10.29 15.88
N LEU A 161 1.06 10.69 15.28
CA LEU A 161 2.37 10.77 15.92
C LEU A 161 2.74 12.20 16.35
N THR A 162 1.84 13.16 16.15
CA THR A 162 2.10 14.59 16.42
C THR A 162 2.38 14.86 17.90
N ALA A 163 1.64 14.19 18.79
CA ALA A 163 1.76 14.37 20.23
C ALA A 163 2.89 13.53 20.86
N LEU A 164 3.54 12.66 20.11
CA LEU A 164 4.66 11.88 20.62
C LEU A 164 5.91 12.76 20.73
N PRO A 165 6.66 12.69 21.85
CA PRO A 165 7.95 13.34 21.93
C PRO A 165 8.86 12.82 20.79
N PRO A 166 9.81 13.64 20.28
CA PRO A 166 10.73 13.16 19.27
C PRO A 166 11.43 11.90 19.80
N SER A 167 11.41 10.84 18.99
CA SER A 167 12.07 9.59 19.34
C SER A 167 13.55 9.88 19.55
N ASN A 168 14.03 9.71 20.79
CA ASN A 168 15.46 9.68 21.05
C ASN A 168 16.02 8.42 20.35
N SER A 169 16.42 8.56 19.11
CA SER A 169 17.10 7.53 18.32
C SER A 169 18.51 7.20 18.87
N GLY A 170 18.80 7.53 20.11
CA GLY A 170 20.09 7.41 20.79
C GLY A 170 20.14 6.47 21.98
N ASN A 171 19.10 5.70 22.30
CA ASN A 171 19.20 4.74 23.40
C ASN A 171 19.47 3.33 22.85
N PRO A 172 20.73 2.84 22.91
CA PRO A 172 21.01 1.44 22.61
C PRO A 172 20.26 0.58 23.63
N ALA A 173 19.50 -0.39 23.14
CA ALA A 173 18.82 -1.37 23.96
C ALA A 173 19.73 -1.85 25.09
N THR A 174 19.33 -1.56 26.33
CA THR A 174 19.97 -2.14 27.53
C THR A 174 19.90 -3.65 27.37
N LYS A 175 21.06 -4.28 27.18
CA LYS A 175 21.20 -5.72 27.30
C LYS A 175 20.74 -6.09 28.71
N ASN A 176 19.63 -6.79 28.80
CA ASN A 176 19.29 -7.49 30.06
C ASN A 176 20.31 -8.61 30.30
N PRO A 177 20.73 -8.78 31.54
CA PRO A 177 21.69 -9.81 31.98
C PRO A 177 21.17 -11.24 31.80
#